data_c537683b5452f105c6144e534c1c4720
#
_entry.id   c537683b5452f105c6144e534c1c4720
#
_cell.length_a   1.000
_cell.length_b   1.000
_cell.length_c   1.000
_cell.angle_alpha   90.00
_cell.angle_beta   90.00
_cell.angle_gamma   90.00
#
_symmetry.space_group_name_H-M   'P 1'
#
loop_
_entity.id
_entity.type
_entity.pdbx_description
1 polymer ?
#
loop_
_entity_poly.entity_id
_entity_poly.type
_entity_poly.pdbx_seq_one_letter_code
_entity_poly.pdbx_strand_id
1 'polypeptide(L)'
;DVIKAALDAEMGLLKNMGVNVIRQYTGVQPKWIQYIYENYGIYTMLNHSFGRYGLTVNGGWVAVTDYRDPATQELLMSEATALANDYKDTPGLLMFLLGNENNYGLFWAGAETEDFPDDEEKRAFIGEQRGRPMYKLMNDATIKMKSIDSSHPIAICNGDVLFIDIIAEECKDIDIFGTNMYRGASFTDAFKTVKEKLDIPIMLTEFGADAFNAIENAEDQKMQAYYMVENWKDIYQNAAGLGKAENAIGGFTFQFSDGWWKFGQTKNLDIHDNNASWANGGYSLDLAPGENNMNEEWFGICAKGPTNTRGLYTLYPRAAYYALKTAHQLNPYEEGVTPEF
;
A
#
# COMPACT_ATOMS: atom_id res chain seq x y z
N ASP A 1 13.86 -0.98 24.67
CA ASP A 1 12.76 -1.61 25.46
C ASP A 1 11.37 -1.10 25.04
N VAL A 2 11.19 0.21 24.78
CA VAL A 2 9.87 0.74 24.34
C VAL A 2 9.50 0.24 22.95
N ILE A 3 10.44 0.26 21.99
CA ILE A 3 10.20 -0.23 20.63
C ILE A 3 9.83 -1.71 20.63
N LYS A 4 10.53 -2.54 21.40
CA LYS A 4 10.18 -3.97 21.54
C LYS A 4 8.79 -4.15 22.12
N ALA A 5 8.44 -3.40 23.16
CA ALA A 5 7.12 -3.48 23.77
C ALA A 5 6.00 -3.09 22.80
N ALA A 6 6.23 -2.06 21.94
CA ALA A 6 5.31 -1.68 20.89
C ALA A 6 5.18 -2.80 19.84
N LEU A 7 6.30 -3.30 19.34
CA LEU A 7 6.31 -4.40 18.37
C LEU A 7 5.65 -5.65 18.92
N ASP A 8 5.92 -6.01 20.18
CA ASP A 8 5.33 -7.21 20.81
C ASP A 8 3.79 -7.10 20.90
N ALA A 9 3.27 -5.93 21.22
CA ALA A 9 1.82 -5.70 21.24
C ALA A 9 1.20 -5.78 19.84
N GLU A 10 1.79 -5.10 18.87
CA GLU A 10 1.27 -5.01 17.50
C GLU A 10 1.44 -6.31 16.73
N MET A 11 2.64 -6.89 16.74
CA MET A 11 2.93 -8.13 16.02
C MET A 11 2.23 -9.33 16.63
N GLY A 12 1.98 -9.31 17.94
CA GLY A 12 1.16 -10.30 18.62
C GLY A 12 -0.27 -10.35 18.09
N LEU A 13 -0.89 -9.17 17.88
CA LEU A 13 -2.21 -9.07 17.26
C LEU A 13 -2.20 -9.54 15.79
N LEU A 14 -1.20 -9.14 15.03
CA LEU A 14 -1.08 -9.53 13.61
C LEU A 14 -0.83 -11.04 13.45
N LYS A 15 0.03 -11.62 14.26
CA LYS A 15 0.25 -13.08 14.29
C LYS A 15 -1.03 -13.84 14.63
N ASN A 16 -1.76 -13.39 15.65
CA ASN A 16 -3.04 -14.01 16.03
C ASN A 16 -4.11 -13.87 14.93
N MET A 17 -4.03 -12.85 14.10
CA MET A 17 -4.88 -12.64 12.94
C MET A 17 -4.50 -13.53 11.75
N GLY A 18 -3.33 -14.16 11.76
CA GLY A 18 -2.84 -14.99 10.66
C GLY A 18 -2.09 -14.20 9.57
N VAL A 19 -1.63 -12.99 9.88
CA VAL A 19 -0.79 -12.19 8.99
C VAL A 19 0.56 -12.88 8.81
N ASN A 20 1.02 -12.99 7.56
CA ASN A 20 2.32 -13.57 7.23
C ASN A 20 3.32 -12.56 6.65
N VAL A 21 2.84 -11.42 6.17
CA VAL A 21 3.67 -10.32 5.63
C VAL A 21 3.10 -8.98 6.06
N ILE A 22 3.98 -8.04 6.39
CA ILE A 22 3.62 -6.62 6.56
C ILE A 22 4.34 -5.76 5.54
N ARG A 23 3.71 -4.67 5.12
CA ARG A 23 4.35 -3.61 4.36
C ARG A 23 4.91 -2.58 5.32
N GLN A 24 6.19 -2.27 5.17
CA GLN A 24 6.86 -1.20 5.91
C GLN A 24 7.29 -0.11 4.94
N TYR A 25 6.81 1.11 5.14
CA TYR A 25 6.94 2.17 4.15
C TYR A 25 8.37 2.67 3.98
N THR A 26 9.02 3.14 5.03
CA THR A 26 10.42 3.60 4.96
C THR A 26 11.06 3.61 6.35
N GLY A 27 12.39 3.70 6.41
CA GLY A 27 13.12 4.00 7.64
C GLY A 27 13.22 2.87 8.67
N VAL A 28 12.78 1.67 8.33
CA VAL A 28 12.86 0.52 9.23
C VAL A 28 14.27 -0.08 9.16
N GLN A 29 14.93 -0.16 10.30
CA GLN A 29 16.27 -0.75 10.38
C GLN A 29 16.23 -2.28 10.23
N PRO A 30 17.25 -2.91 9.61
CA PRO A 30 17.30 -4.37 9.39
C PRO A 30 17.06 -5.17 10.67
N LYS A 31 17.58 -4.73 11.81
CA LYS A 31 17.40 -5.42 13.10
C LYS A 31 15.94 -5.59 13.52
N TRP A 32 15.03 -4.67 13.10
CA TRP A 32 13.62 -4.76 13.44
C TRP A 32 12.86 -5.69 12.49
N ILE A 33 13.25 -5.75 11.23
CA ILE A 33 12.76 -6.75 10.28
C ILE A 33 13.12 -8.15 10.78
N GLN A 34 14.36 -8.35 11.17
CA GLN A 34 14.83 -9.61 11.76
C GLN A 34 14.09 -9.95 13.04
N TYR A 35 13.93 -8.99 13.96
CA TYR A 35 13.22 -9.19 15.24
C TYR A 35 11.78 -9.66 15.01
N ILE A 36 11.05 -9.01 14.12
CA ILE A 36 9.67 -9.35 13.78
C ILE A 36 9.61 -10.77 13.19
N TYR A 37 10.49 -11.10 12.28
CA TYR A 37 10.54 -12.41 11.66
C TYR A 37 10.88 -13.53 12.66
N GLU A 38 11.93 -13.35 13.46
CA GLU A 38 12.39 -14.39 14.41
C GLU A 38 11.38 -14.64 15.53
N ASN A 39 10.65 -13.62 15.98
CA ASN A 39 9.72 -13.76 17.10
C ASN A 39 8.28 -14.05 16.67
N TYR A 40 7.87 -13.63 15.48
CA TYR A 40 6.46 -13.70 15.04
C TYR A 40 6.27 -14.47 13.72
N GLY A 41 7.32 -14.80 12.99
CA GLY A 41 7.24 -15.45 11.69
C GLY A 41 6.62 -14.57 10.61
N ILE A 42 6.61 -13.25 10.81
CA ILE A 42 6.06 -12.27 9.88
C ILE A 42 7.20 -11.70 9.04
N TYR A 43 7.06 -11.78 7.72
CA TYR A 43 7.96 -11.18 6.75
C TYR A 43 7.67 -9.71 6.53
N THR A 44 8.63 -8.99 5.98
CA THR A 44 8.51 -7.59 5.59
C THR A 44 8.66 -7.40 4.09
N MET A 45 7.70 -6.73 3.48
CA MET A 45 7.86 -6.04 2.21
C MET A 45 8.38 -4.64 2.50
N LEU A 46 9.62 -4.35 2.09
CA LEU A 46 10.27 -3.08 2.37
C LEU A 46 10.06 -2.08 1.24
N ASN A 47 9.46 -0.95 1.57
CA ASN A 47 9.09 0.08 0.62
C ASN A 47 10.10 1.24 0.61
N HIS A 48 10.44 1.71 -0.58
CA HIS A 48 11.15 2.97 -0.82
C HIS A 48 10.22 3.91 -1.59
N SER A 49 10.04 5.14 -1.13
CA SER A 49 9.07 6.08 -1.70
C SER A 49 9.39 6.54 -3.13
N PHE A 50 10.64 6.39 -3.54
CA PHE A 50 11.14 6.72 -4.88
C PHE A 50 10.77 8.14 -5.32
N GLY A 51 10.91 9.09 -4.40
CA GLY A 51 10.66 10.50 -4.66
C GLY A 51 9.20 10.94 -4.61
N ARG A 52 8.27 10.11 -4.18
CA ARG A 52 6.82 10.42 -4.15
C ARG A 52 6.51 11.73 -3.41
N TYR A 53 7.17 11.95 -2.30
CA TYR A 53 6.88 13.08 -1.41
C TYR A 53 7.93 14.21 -1.49
N GLY A 54 8.67 14.29 -2.60
CA GLY A 54 9.75 15.21 -2.78
C GLY A 54 11.12 14.63 -2.40
N LEU A 55 12.16 15.36 -2.74
CA LEU A 55 13.56 14.97 -2.53
C LEU A 55 14.42 16.17 -2.16
N THR A 56 15.51 15.92 -1.43
CA THR A 56 16.59 16.89 -1.30
C THR A 56 17.64 16.63 -2.38
N VAL A 57 17.68 17.47 -3.40
CA VAL A 57 18.62 17.38 -4.53
C VAL A 57 19.58 18.54 -4.48
N ASN A 58 20.89 18.26 -4.54
CA ASN A 58 21.95 19.29 -4.48
C ASN A 58 21.83 20.25 -3.27
N GLY A 59 21.36 19.73 -2.12
CA GLY A 59 21.17 20.50 -0.89
C GLY A 59 19.89 21.35 -0.85
N GLY A 60 19.04 21.31 -1.87
CA GLY A 60 17.77 22.01 -1.94
C GLY A 60 16.57 21.03 -1.92
N TRP A 61 15.50 21.42 -1.22
CA TRP A 61 14.26 20.65 -1.24
C TRP A 61 13.49 20.86 -2.53
N VAL A 62 13.11 19.77 -3.19
CA VAL A 62 12.27 19.74 -4.38
C VAL A 62 10.97 19.00 -4.04
N ALA A 63 9.87 19.72 -3.97
CA ALA A 63 8.58 19.16 -3.55
C ALA A 63 7.96 18.23 -4.62
N VAL A 64 8.13 18.58 -5.90
CA VAL A 64 7.65 17.79 -7.03
C VAL A 64 8.85 17.19 -7.76
N THR A 65 9.00 15.88 -7.69
CA THR A 65 10.14 15.17 -8.28
C THR A 65 10.10 15.20 -9.79
N ASP A 66 11.17 15.70 -10.41
CA ASP A 66 11.37 15.60 -11.87
C ASP A 66 12.30 14.41 -12.19
N TYR A 67 11.73 13.33 -12.66
CA TYR A 67 12.47 12.10 -13.00
C TYR A 67 13.32 12.21 -14.27
N ARG A 68 13.28 13.36 -14.96
CA ARG A 68 14.13 13.67 -16.11
C ARG A 68 15.42 14.36 -15.68
N ASP A 69 15.45 14.94 -14.49
CA ASP A 69 16.63 15.64 -13.96
C ASP A 69 17.77 14.64 -13.64
N PRO A 70 18.96 14.80 -14.22
CA PRO A 70 20.08 13.88 -14.00
C PRO A 70 20.49 13.74 -12.54
N ALA A 71 20.45 14.83 -11.74
CA ALA A 71 20.81 14.76 -10.32
C ALA A 71 19.78 13.99 -9.51
N THR A 72 18.49 14.12 -9.83
CA THR A 72 17.40 13.31 -9.27
C THR A 72 17.56 11.84 -9.62
N GLN A 73 17.88 11.52 -10.87
CA GLN A 73 18.12 10.14 -11.32
C GLN A 73 19.30 9.51 -10.58
N GLU A 74 20.42 10.23 -10.46
CA GLU A 74 21.60 9.75 -9.73
C GLU A 74 21.29 9.49 -8.26
N LEU A 75 20.56 10.41 -7.59
CA LEU A 75 20.16 10.26 -6.20
C LEU A 75 19.30 9.01 -6.01
N LEU A 76 18.23 8.85 -6.78
CA LEU A 76 17.31 7.71 -6.65
C LEU A 76 17.99 6.37 -6.97
N MET A 77 18.87 6.32 -7.95
CA MET A 77 19.68 5.13 -8.25
C MET A 77 20.64 4.80 -7.12
N SER A 78 21.24 5.81 -6.48
CA SER A 78 22.12 5.63 -5.33
C SER A 78 21.34 5.10 -4.12
N GLU A 79 20.15 5.65 -3.84
CA GLU A 79 19.30 5.18 -2.75
C GLU A 79 18.80 3.75 -2.97
N ALA A 80 18.38 3.39 -4.19
CA ALA A 80 17.98 2.02 -4.52
C ALA A 80 19.16 1.03 -4.40
N THR A 81 20.35 1.44 -4.81
CA THR A 81 21.58 0.66 -4.65
C THR A 81 21.92 0.41 -3.17
N ALA A 82 21.84 1.46 -2.35
CA ALA A 82 22.05 1.35 -0.91
C ALA A 82 21.03 0.43 -0.25
N LEU A 83 19.75 0.58 -0.60
CA LEU A 83 18.67 -0.26 -0.10
C LEU A 83 18.94 -1.75 -0.34
N ALA A 84 19.29 -2.13 -1.56
CA ALA A 84 19.62 -3.51 -1.89
C ALA A 84 20.83 -4.02 -1.11
N ASN A 85 21.92 -3.23 -1.05
CA ASN A 85 23.13 -3.62 -0.32
C ASN A 85 22.90 -3.79 1.18
N ASP A 86 22.14 -2.87 1.80
CA ASP A 86 21.99 -2.82 3.24
C ASP A 86 21.01 -3.87 3.77
N TYR A 87 20.06 -4.32 2.94
CA TYR A 87 18.96 -5.18 3.39
C TYR A 87 18.97 -6.60 2.81
N LYS A 88 19.71 -6.91 1.75
CA LYS A 88 19.65 -8.20 1.05
C LYS A 88 19.87 -9.42 1.95
N ASP A 89 20.67 -9.29 3.00
CA ASP A 89 21.01 -10.39 3.91
C ASP A 89 20.17 -10.37 5.21
N THR A 90 19.12 -9.55 5.26
CA THR A 90 18.28 -9.40 6.44
C THR A 90 17.27 -10.54 6.57
N PRO A 91 17.34 -11.36 7.64
CA PRO A 91 16.32 -12.36 7.89
C PRO A 91 14.93 -11.75 7.99
N GLY A 92 13.95 -12.33 7.28
CA GLY A 92 12.58 -11.84 7.26
C GLY A 92 12.29 -10.80 6.17
N LEU A 93 13.28 -10.31 5.44
CA LEU A 93 13.00 -9.56 4.23
C LEU A 93 12.36 -10.49 3.18
N LEU A 94 11.19 -10.12 2.67
CA LEU A 94 10.51 -10.88 1.62
C LEU A 94 10.81 -10.31 0.24
N MET A 95 10.67 -9.00 0.09
CA MET A 95 10.78 -8.31 -1.18
C MET A 95 10.97 -6.81 -1.01
N PHE A 96 11.36 -6.15 -2.10
CA PHE A 96 11.42 -4.70 -2.19
C PHE A 96 10.21 -4.14 -2.97
N LEU A 97 9.73 -2.98 -2.54
CA LEU A 97 8.66 -2.24 -3.20
C LEU A 97 9.16 -0.83 -3.54
N LEU A 98 9.13 -0.46 -4.81
CA LEU A 98 9.52 0.86 -5.29
C LEU A 98 8.30 1.75 -5.51
N GLY A 99 8.35 2.93 -4.91
CA GLY A 99 7.29 3.93 -5.02
C GLY A 99 6.13 3.74 -4.05
N ASN A 100 5.25 4.72 -4.07
CA ASN A 100 3.93 4.72 -3.45
C ASN A 100 3.04 5.69 -4.22
N GLU A 101 2.29 5.20 -5.20
CA GLU A 101 1.38 6.02 -6.01
C GLU A 101 2.08 7.21 -6.72
N ASN A 102 3.31 7.02 -7.16
CA ASN A 102 4.09 8.09 -7.78
C ASN A 102 3.43 8.65 -9.03
N ASN A 103 2.59 7.85 -9.69
CA ASN A 103 1.79 8.27 -10.83
C ASN A 103 0.79 9.40 -10.48
N TYR A 104 0.21 9.40 -9.29
CA TYR A 104 -0.61 10.53 -8.83
C TYR A 104 0.24 11.76 -8.52
N GLY A 105 1.43 11.59 -7.98
CA GLY A 105 2.37 12.69 -7.72
C GLY A 105 2.84 13.45 -8.95
N LEU A 106 2.67 12.90 -10.14
CA LEU A 106 3.01 13.59 -11.41
C LEU A 106 2.10 14.81 -11.69
N PHE A 107 0.95 14.85 -11.06
CA PHE A 107 -0.04 15.93 -11.22
C PHE A 107 0.03 16.98 -10.11
N TRP A 108 0.86 16.77 -9.09
CA TRP A 108 0.90 17.66 -7.94
C TRP A 108 1.63 18.96 -8.18
N ALA A 109 1.08 20.03 -7.61
CA ALA A 109 1.80 21.28 -7.39
C ALA A 109 2.47 21.34 -6.00
N GLY A 110 2.17 20.37 -5.11
CA GLY A 110 2.72 20.26 -3.77
C GLY A 110 2.52 18.84 -3.20
N ALA A 111 3.04 18.58 -2.00
CA ALA A 111 3.19 17.22 -1.48
C ALA A 111 1.87 16.47 -1.19
N GLU A 112 0.74 17.16 -1.07
CA GLU A 112 -0.50 16.54 -0.58
C GLU A 112 -1.76 16.88 -1.41
N THR A 113 -1.64 17.66 -2.47
CA THR A 113 -2.76 18.06 -3.33
C THR A 113 -2.68 17.33 -4.66
N GLU A 114 -3.67 16.53 -4.97
CA GLU A 114 -3.79 15.81 -6.22
C GLU A 114 -4.66 16.61 -7.19
N ASP A 115 -4.02 17.34 -8.09
CA ASP A 115 -4.70 17.96 -9.23
C ASP A 115 -4.80 16.95 -10.37
N PHE A 116 -5.58 15.87 -10.15
CA PHE A 116 -5.82 14.88 -11.18
C PHE A 116 -6.76 15.47 -12.25
N PRO A 117 -6.30 15.71 -13.48
CA PRO A 117 -7.15 16.33 -14.48
C PRO A 117 -8.22 15.36 -14.99
N ASP A 118 -9.46 15.85 -15.14
CA ASP A 118 -10.55 15.08 -15.75
C ASP A 118 -10.34 14.86 -17.27
N ASP A 119 -9.49 15.66 -17.88
CA ASP A 119 -9.17 15.62 -19.30
C ASP A 119 -8.19 14.47 -19.62
N GLU A 120 -8.67 13.51 -20.41
CA GLU A 120 -7.92 12.33 -20.80
C GLU A 120 -6.67 12.65 -21.64
N GLU A 121 -6.75 13.62 -22.55
CA GLU A 121 -5.60 14.04 -23.37
C GLU A 121 -4.50 14.66 -22.50
N LYS A 122 -4.90 15.45 -21.51
CA LYS A 122 -3.97 16.05 -20.56
C LYS A 122 -3.32 15.00 -19.66
N ARG A 123 -4.09 14.00 -19.19
CA ARG A 123 -3.53 12.86 -18.44
C ARG A 123 -2.52 12.09 -19.28
N ALA A 124 -2.87 11.76 -20.52
CA ALA A 124 -1.99 11.05 -21.44
C ALA A 124 -0.70 11.84 -21.72
N PHE A 125 -0.80 13.14 -21.94
CA PHE A 125 0.36 14.02 -22.14
C PHE A 125 1.30 14.02 -20.92
N ILE A 126 0.76 14.14 -19.70
CA ILE A 126 1.55 14.09 -18.47
C ILE A 126 2.18 12.71 -18.29
N GLY A 127 1.45 11.65 -18.60
CA GLY A 127 1.96 10.28 -18.60
C GLY A 127 3.21 10.13 -19.49
N GLU A 128 3.16 10.63 -20.72
CA GLU A 128 4.31 10.59 -21.63
C GLU A 128 5.47 11.47 -21.15
N GLN A 129 5.20 12.69 -20.72
CA GLN A 129 6.24 13.66 -20.38
C GLN A 129 6.90 13.41 -19.01
N ARG A 130 6.14 12.92 -18.04
CA ARG A 130 6.60 12.75 -16.66
C ARG A 130 6.53 11.30 -16.18
N GLY A 131 5.53 10.54 -16.57
CA GLY A 131 5.33 9.15 -16.19
C GLY A 131 6.34 8.22 -16.85
N ARG A 132 6.53 8.30 -18.15
CA ARG A 132 7.47 7.45 -18.88
C ARG A 132 8.91 7.54 -18.34
N PRO A 133 9.49 8.72 -18.10
CA PRO A 133 10.81 8.82 -17.46
C PRO A 133 10.84 8.20 -16.06
N MET A 134 9.77 8.35 -15.29
CA MET A 134 9.64 7.76 -13.95
C MET A 134 9.65 6.24 -13.99
N TYR A 135 8.80 5.63 -14.82
CA TYR A 135 8.72 4.17 -14.92
C TYR A 135 10.01 3.58 -15.51
N LYS A 136 10.61 4.27 -16.49
CA LYS A 136 11.92 3.86 -16.99
C LYS A 136 12.98 3.84 -15.88
N LEU A 137 13.03 4.89 -15.05
CA LEU A 137 13.98 4.95 -13.94
C LEU A 137 13.69 3.88 -12.87
N MET A 138 12.43 3.58 -12.57
CA MET A 138 12.05 2.47 -11.70
C MET A 138 12.54 1.12 -12.25
N ASN A 139 12.45 0.92 -13.56
CA ASN A 139 12.98 -0.29 -14.20
C ASN A 139 14.52 -0.36 -14.15
N ASP A 140 15.19 0.75 -14.43
CA ASP A 140 16.65 0.84 -14.33
C ASP A 140 17.13 0.55 -12.90
N ALA A 141 16.42 1.07 -11.89
CA ALA A 141 16.66 0.77 -10.48
C ALA A 141 16.43 -0.73 -10.18
N THR A 142 15.37 -1.30 -10.71
CA THR A 142 15.08 -2.75 -10.57
C THR A 142 16.22 -3.59 -11.13
N ILE A 143 16.71 -3.31 -12.32
CA ILE A 143 17.86 -4.00 -12.93
C ILE A 143 19.10 -3.88 -12.03
N LYS A 144 19.38 -2.67 -11.54
CA LYS A 144 20.52 -2.41 -10.66
C LYS A 144 20.39 -3.18 -9.34
N MET A 145 19.23 -3.16 -8.70
CA MET A 145 19.00 -3.88 -7.45
C MET A 145 19.12 -5.40 -7.64
N LYS A 146 18.60 -5.96 -8.72
CA LYS A 146 18.74 -7.38 -9.06
C LYS A 146 20.19 -7.80 -9.32
N SER A 147 21.03 -6.90 -9.79
CA SER A 147 22.48 -7.17 -9.92
C SER A 147 23.20 -7.29 -8.57
N ILE A 148 22.62 -6.76 -7.51
CA ILE A 148 23.13 -6.79 -6.13
C ILE A 148 22.50 -7.94 -5.33
N ASP A 149 21.21 -8.12 -5.50
CA ASP A 149 20.38 -9.10 -4.82
C ASP A 149 19.45 -9.79 -5.83
N SER A 150 19.81 -10.99 -6.24
CA SER A 150 19.03 -11.79 -7.18
C SER A 150 17.97 -12.67 -6.52
N SER A 151 17.87 -12.65 -5.19
CA SER A 151 17.00 -13.56 -4.44
C SER A 151 15.67 -12.95 -4.04
N HIS A 152 15.60 -11.62 -3.84
CA HIS A 152 14.37 -10.95 -3.45
C HIS A 152 13.64 -10.34 -4.65
N PRO A 153 12.35 -10.61 -4.82
CA PRO A 153 11.54 -9.97 -5.85
C PRO A 153 11.45 -8.47 -5.66
N ILE A 154 11.24 -7.76 -6.76
CA ILE A 154 11.06 -6.31 -6.78
C ILE A 154 9.73 -5.98 -7.45
N ALA A 155 8.90 -5.21 -6.75
CA ALA A 155 7.63 -4.68 -7.25
C ALA A 155 7.68 -3.16 -7.34
N ILE A 156 6.81 -2.59 -8.17
CA ILE A 156 6.44 -1.17 -8.10
C ILE A 156 5.12 -1.03 -7.35
N CYS A 157 4.86 0.16 -6.78
CA CYS A 157 3.59 0.49 -6.16
C CYS A 157 2.88 1.59 -6.94
N ASN A 158 1.98 1.19 -7.81
CA ASN A 158 1.20 2.11 -8.63
C ASN A 158 -0.10 2.53 -7.91
N GLY A 159 -0.64 3.70 -8.25
CA GLY A 159 -2.00 4.08 -7.91
C GLY A 159 -2.95 3.54 -8.98
N ASP A 160 -3.81 2.58 -8.60
CA ASP A 160 -4.69 1.87 -9.51
C ASP A 160 -3.92 1.32 -10.74
N VAL A 161 -4.54 1.20 -11.90
CA VAL A 161 -3.92 0.77 -13.17
C VAL A 161 -3.59 1.94 -14.10
N LEU A 162 -3.56 3.15 -13.57
CA LEU A 162 -3.24 4.34 -14.35
C LEU A 162 -1.86 4.21 -15.00
N PHE A 163 -1.76 4.54 -16.28
CA PHE A 163 -0.55 4.41 -17.10
C PHE A 163 -0.04 2.98 -17.33
N ILE A 164 -0.90 1.98 -17.21
CA ILE A 164 -0.49 0.58 -17.35
C ILE A 164 0.16 0.27 -18.69
N ASP A 165 -0.23 0.97 -19.78
CA ASP A 165 0.39 0.77 -21.08
C ASP A 165 1.86 1.26 -21.10
N ILE A 166 2.15 2.39 -20.45
CA ILE A 166 3.53 2.88 -20.27
C ILE A 166 4.32 1.92 -19.38
N ILE A 167 3.71 1.42 -18.31
CA ILE A 167 4.33 0.41 -17.44
C ILE A 167 4.67 -0.86 -18.23
N ALA A 168 3.77 -1.31 -19.10
CA ALA A 168 4.00 -2.45 -19.98
C ALA A 168 5.17 -2.25 -20.94
N GLU A 169 5.40 -1.03 -21.38
CA GLU A 169 6.52 -0.70 -22.26
C GLU A 169 7.85 -0.53 -21.53
N GLU A 170 7.85 0.12 -20.37
CA GLU A 170 9.06 0.54 -19.66
C GLU A 170 9.51 -0.42 -18.54
N CYS A 171 8.58 -1.07 -17.84
CA CYS A 171 8.88 -1.88 -16.64
C CYS A 171 8.98 -3.38 -16.98
N LYS A 172 9.93 -3.75 -17.83
CA LYS A 172 10.10 -5.15 -18.27
C LYS A 172 10.74 -6.07 -17.22
N ASP A 173 11.44 -5.51 -16.27
CA ASP A 173 12.27 -6.27 -15.33
C ASP A 173 11.66 -6.36 -13.92
N ILE A 174 10.53 -5.72 -13.65
CA ILE A 174 9.80 -5.89 -12.37
C ILE A 174 9.24 -7.32 -12.29
N ASP A 175 9.21 -7.87 -11.09
CA ASP A 175 8.70 -9.23 -10.85
C ASP A 175 7.20 -9.25 -10.57
N ILE A 176 6.68 -8.20 -9.95
CA ILE A 176 5.32 -8.10 -9.45
C ILE A 176 4.78 -6.70 -9.72
N PHE A 177 3.55 -6.61 -10.20
CA PHE A 177 2.82 -5.35 -10.24
C PHE A 177 2.09 -5.14 -8.92
N GLY A 178 2.59 -4.20 -8.11
CA GLY A 178 1.91 -3.75 -6.90
C GLY A 178 1.02 -2.55 -7.19
N THR A 179 -0.16 -2.50 -6.57
CA THR A 179 -1.08 -1.38 -6.72
C THR A 179 -1.85 -1.11 -5.44
N ASN A 180 -1.96 0.18 -5.10
CA ASN A 180 -2.94 0.65 -4.13
C ASN A 180 -4.26 0.84 -4.87
N MET A 181 -5.34 0.23 -4.38
CA MET A 181 -6.61 0.25 -5.11
C MET A 181 -7.79 0.35 -4.15
N TYR A 182 -8.62 1.37 -4.36
CA TYR A 182 -9.80 1.67 -3.57
C TYR A 182 -11.01 1.83 -4.49
N ARG A 183 -11.65 0.70 -4.83
CA ARG A 183 -12.79 0.63 -5.75
C ARG A 183 -14.09 0.16 -5.07
N GLY A 184 -14.15 0.18 -3.76
CA GLY A 184 -15.29 -0.35 -3.00
C GLY A 184 -15.19 -1.85 -2.79
N ALA A 185 -16.31 -2.58 -2.94
CA ALA A 185 -16.39 -4.01 -2.64
C ALA A 185 -15.68 -4.92 -3.66
N SER A 186 -15.36 -4.43 -4.85
CA SER A 186 -14.72 -5.22 -5.90
C SER A 186 -13.63 -4.42 -6.60
N PHE A 187 -12.53 -5.09 -6.97
CA PHE A 187 -11.50 -4.53 -7.85
C PHE A 187 -11.87 -4.57 -9.33
N THR A 188 -13.08 -5.00 -9.64
CA THR A 188 -13.67 -5.03 -10.99
C THR A 188 -12.79 -5.77 -12.01
N ASP A 189 -12.26 -5.09 -13.00
CA ASP A 189 -11.46 -5.64 -14.09
C ASP A 189 -9.93 -5.62 -13.83
N ALA A 190 -9.50 -5.19 -12.66
CA ALA A 190 -8.08 -4.95 -12.37
C ALA A 190 -7.19 -6.17 -12.62
N PHE A 191 -7.57 -7.34 -12.11
CA PHE A 191 -6.80 -8.57 -12.28
C PHE A 191 -6.68 -8.98 -13.75
N LYS A 192 -7.79 -8.90 -14.48
CA LYS A 192 -7.83 -9.18 -15.93
C LYS A 192 -6.97 -8.19 -16.71
N THR A 193 -7.10 -6.91 -16.42
CA THR A 193 -6.32 -5.85 -17.09
C THR A 193 -4.82 -6.06 -16.89
N VAL A 194 -4.38 -6.36 -15.68
CA VAL A 194 -2.96 -6.64 -15.40
C VAL A 194 -2.48 -7.91 -16.11
N LYS A 195 -3.32 -8.97 -16.13
CA LYS A 195 -2.98 -10.19 -16.87
C LYS A 195 -2.80 -9.94 -18.37
N GLU A 196 -3.70 -9.19 -18.98
CA GLU A 196 -3.66 -8.89 -20.42
C GLU A 196 -2.52 -7.94 -20.81
N LYS A 197 -2.21 -6.95 -19.96
CA LYS A 197 -1.23 -5.90 -20.27
C LYS A 197 0.19 -6.24 -19.85
N LEU A 198 0.37 -6.90 -18.72
CA LEU A 198 1.69 -7.13 -18.11
C LEU A 198 2.08 -8.61 -18.06
N ASP A 199 1.11 -9.51 -17.95
CA ASP A 199 1.32 -10.96 -17.78
C ASP A 199 2.28 -11.33 -16.63
N ILE A 200 2.24 -10.57 -15.54
CA ILE A 200 2.98 -10.82 -14.31
C ILE A 200 2.02 -10.87 -13.11
N PRO A 201 2.45 -11.40 -11.97
CA PRO A 201 1.62 -11.39 -10.76
C PRO A 201 1.22 -9.97 -10.34
N ILE A 202 -0.01 -9.85 -9.83
CA ILE A 202 -0.53 -8.64 -9.18
C ILE A 202 -0.62 -8.84 -7.67
N MET A 203 -0.29 -7.79 -6.94
CA MET A 203 -0.43 -7.71 -5.49
C MET A 203 -1.10 -6.39 -5.12
N LEU A 204 -2.14 -6.44 -4.29
CA LEU A 204 -2.73 -5.24 -3.72
C LEU A 204 -1.81 -4.71 -2.63
N THR A 205 -1.05 -3.66 -2.92
CA THR A 205 -0.12 -3.06 -1.96
C THR A 205 -0.84 -2.22 -0.91
N GLU A 206 -2.04 -1.77 -1.23
CA GLU A 206 -3.04 -1.26 -0.29
C GLU A 206 -4.44 -1.57 -0.80
N PHE A 207 -5.31 -1.97 0.11
CA PHE A 207 -6.75 -1.95 -0.04
C PHE A 207 -7.40 -1.81 1.34
N GLY A 208 -8.61 -1.31 1.40
CA GLY A 208 -9.28 -1.15 2.68
C GLY A 208 -10.50 -0.26 2.60
N ALA A 209 -11.03 0.06 3.75
CA ALA A 209 -12.12 1.00 3.96
C ALA A 209 -11.99 1.61 5.33
N ASP A 210 -12.54 2.80 5.52
CA ASP A 210 -12.63 3.39 6.84
C ASP A 210 -13.76 2.77 7.68
N ALA A 211 -13.69 2.94 8.98
CA ALA A 211 -14.69 2.49 9.93
C ALA A 211 -15.64 3.63 10.34
N PHE A 212 -15.71 4.70 9.56
CA PHE A 212 -16.56 5.86 9.86
C PHE A 212 -17.61 6.05 8.77
N ASN A 213 -18.88 5.99 9.17
CA ASN A 213 -19.98 6.26 8.27
C ASN A 213 -20.25 7.77 8.20
N ALA A 214 -19.95 8.38 7.06
CA ALA A 214 -20.06 9.83 6.86
C ALA A 214 -21.52 10.30 6.87
N ILE A 215 -22.49 9.48 6.47
CA ILE A 215 -23.92 9.81 6.50
C ILE A 215 -24.45 9.79 7.94
N GLU A 216 -24.11 8.73 8.68
CA GLU A 216 -24.55 8.54 10.07
C GLU A 216 -23.72 9.36 11.07
N ASN A 217 -22.58 9.89 10.63
CA ASN A 217 -21.59 10.60 11.44
C ASN A 217 -21.18 9.79 12.69
N ALA A 218 -20.89 8.52 12.50
CA ALA A 218 -20.56 7.57 13.56
C ALA A 218 -19.67 6.43 13.07
N GLU A 219 -18.98 5.77 14.01
CA GLU A 219 -18.24 4.55 13.71
C GLU A 219 -19.18 3.44 13.19
N ASP A 220 -18.80 2.81 12.08
CA ASP A 220 -19.48 1.66 11.49
C ASP A 220 -18.50 0.55 11.14
N GLN A 221 -18.21 -0.29 12.13
CA GLN A 221 -17.28 -1.40 12.00
C GLN A 221 -17.77 -2.50 11.03
N LYS A 222 -19.09 -2.62 10.83
CA LYS A 222 -19.67 -3.61 9.91
C LYS A 222 -19.44 -3.21 8.46
N MET A 223 -19.60 -1.93 8.17
CA MET A 223 -19.32 -1.37 6.85
C MET A 223 -17.86 -1.61 6.46
N GLN A 224 -16.93 -1.27 7.34
CA GLN A 224 -15.51 -1.52 7.12
C GLN A 224 -15.22 -3.02 6.87
N ALA A 225 -15.73 -3.88 7.73
CA ALA A 225 -15.53 -5.33 7.60
C ALA A 225 -16.08 -5.88 6.30
N TYR A 226 -17.26 -5.42 5.87
CA TYR A 226 -17.88 -5.81 4.62
C TYR A 226 -16.97 -5.53 3.43
N TYR A 227 -16.50 -4.29 3.27
CA TYR A 227 -15.62 -3.94 2.14
C TYR A 227 -14.31 -4.73 2.15
N MET A 228 -13.69 -4.91 3.29
CA MET A 228 -12.42 -5.62 3.40
C MET A 228 -12.56 -7.12 3.09
N VAL A 229 -13.64 -7.75 3.53
CA VAL A 229 -13.92 -9.16 3.23
C VAL A 229 -14.24 -9.37 1.76
N GLU A 230 -15.05 -8.51 1.15
CA GLU A 230 -15.36 -8.59 -0.28
C GLU A 230 -14.11 -8.36 -1.14
N ASN A 231 -13.23 -7.45 -0.74
CA ASN A 231 -11.93 -7.27 -1.39
C ASN A 231 -11.05 -8.53 -1.28
N TRP A 232 -10.97 -9.14 -0.10
CA TRP A 232 -10.20 -10.37 0.11
C TRP A 232 -10.74 -11.54 -0.72
N LYS A 233 -12.06 -11.64 -0.79
CA LYS A 233 -12.74 -12.61 -1.63
C LYS A 233 -12.41 -12.45 -3.12
N ASP A 234 -12.35 -11.21 -3.60
CA ASP A 234 -11.97 -10.90 -4.98
C ASP A 234 -10.50 -11.31 -5.26
N ILE A 235 -9.58 -11.01 -4.33
CA ILE A 235 -8.18 -11.48 -4.40
C ILE A 235 -8.13 -13.01 -4.46
N TYR A 236 -8.86 -13.69 -3.57
CA TYR A 236 -8.90 -15.15 -3.50
C TYR A 236 -9.41 -15.78 -4.80
N GLN A 237 -10.46 -15.21 -5.40
CA GLN A 237 -11.06 -15.70 -6.63
C GLN A 237 -10.17 -15.54 -7.87
N ASN A 238 -9.14 -14.72 -7.79
CA ASN A 238 -8.16 -14.48 -8.85
C ASN A 238 -6.76 -15.04 -8.50
N ALA A 239 -6.68 -15.95 -7.54
CA ALA A 239 -5.41 -16.49 -7.03
C ALA A 239 -4.51 -17.04 -8.15
N ALA A 240 -3.19 -16.82 -7.99
CA ALA A 240 -2.18 -17.18 -8.97
C ALA A 240 -2.21 -18.69 -9.32
N GLY A 241 -2.32 -19.00 -10.60
CA GLY A 241 -2.44 -20.37 -11.10
C GLY A 241 -3.81 -21.00 -10.90
N LEU A 242 -4.74 -20.31 -10.24
CA LEU A 242 -6.12 -20.74 -10.00
C LEU A 242 -7.06 -19.53 -10.16
N GLY A 243 -8.37 -19.80 -10.21
CA GLY A 243 -9.39 -18.77 -10.25
C GLY A 243 -9.58 -18.11 -11.60
N LYS A 244 -10.07 -16.85 -11.60
CA LYS A 244 -10.54 -16.17 -12.81
C LYS A 244 -9.41 -15.63 -13.67
N ALA A 245 -8.54 -14.80 -13.08
CA ALA A 245 -7.41 -14.20 -13.79
C ALA A 245 -6.06 -14.92 -13.53
N GLU A 246 -6.00 -15.77 -12.53
CA GLU A 246 -4.86 -16.64 -12.22
C GLU A 246 -3.55 -15.89 -11.91
N ASN A 247 -3.63 -14.64 -11.40
CA ASN A 247 -2.44 -13.80 -11.22
C ASN A 247 -2.33 -13.09 -9.87
N ALA A 248 -3.32 -13.17 -8.99
CA ALA A 248 -3.27 -12.53 -7.67
C ALA A 248 -2.41 -13.34 -6.69
N ILE A 249 -1.45 -12.70 -6.03
CA ILE A 249 -0.59 -13.35 -5.04
C ILE A 249 -0.86 -12.92 -3.60
N GLY A 250 -1.78 -11.98 -3.40
CA GLY A 250 -2.19 -11.52 -2.08
C GLY A 250 -2.43 -10.02 -2.02
N GLY A 251 -2.57 -9.53 -0.80
CA GLY A 251 -2.85 -8.11 -0.57
C GLY A 251 -2.50 -7.65 0.84
N PHE A 252 -2.29 -6.36 0.97
CA PHE A 252 -1.97 -5.65 2.20
C PHE A 252 -3.13 -4.73 2.56
N THR A 253 -3.75 -5.01 3.70
CA THR A 253 -4.84 -4.18 4.20
C THR A 253 -4.31 -2.84 4.70
N PHE A 254 -4.86 -1.76 4.22
CA PHE A 254 -4.58 -0.44 4.73
C PHE A 254 -5.74 0.01 5.63
N GLN A 255 -5.50 0.14 6.94
CA GLN A 255 -4.22 -0.05 7.61
C GLN A 255 -4.40 -0.83 8.92
N PHE A 256 -3.30 -1.11 9.63
CA PHE A 256 -3.35 -1.88 10.87
C PHE A 256 -4.02 -1.11 12.01
N SER A 257 -3.58 0.12 12.27
CA SER A 257 -4.16 0.98 13.31
C SER A 257 -4.48 2.37 12.77
N ASP A 258 -5.41 3.05 13.39
CA ASP A 258 -5.89 4.36 12.97
C ASP A 258 -4.77 5.38 12.79
N GLY A 259 -4.92 6.22 11.76
CA GLY A 259 -3.95 7.23 11.34
C GLY A 259 -4.32 8.64 11.75
N TRP A 260 -4.24 8.97 13.02
CA TRP A 260 -4.64 10.29 13.54
C TRP A 260 -3.89 11.48 12.94
N TRP A 261 -2.72 11.24 12.33
CA TRP A 261 -1.92 12.27 11.64
C TRP A 261 -2.45 12.63 10.25
N LYS A 262 -3.46 11.92 9.78
CA LYS A 262 -4.08 12.19 8.48
C LYS A 262 -4.82 13.52 8.53
N PHE A 263 -5.41 13.91 7.52
CA PHE A 263 -6.09 15.15 7.22
C PHE A 263 -6.31 16.13 8.41
N GLY A 264 -5.55 17.24 8.42
CA GLY A 264 -5.79 18.40 9.29
C GLY A 264 -5.40 18.23 10.76
N GLN A 265 -5.01 17.05 11.20
CA GLN A 265 -4.64 16.81 12.59
C GLN A 265 -3.27 17.39 12.91
N THR A 266 -3.26 18.51 13.60
CA THR A 266 -2.06 19.15 14.13
C THR A 266 -2.06 19.30 15.65
N LYS A 267 -3.22 19.02 16.27
CA LYS A 267 -3.44 19.13 17.72
C LYS A 267 -4.36 18.00 18.18
N ASN A 268 -4.26 17.65 19.44
CA ASN A 268 -5.11 16.62 20.05
C ASN A 268 -5.08 15.29 19.28
N LEU A 269 -3.89 14.82 18.94
CA LEU A 269 -3.70 13.59 18.15
C LEU A 269 -4.30 12.32 18.78
N ASP A 270 -4.83 12.42 19.99
CA ASP A 270 -5.56 11.33 20.67
C ASP A 270 -7.10 11.36 20.40
N ILE A 271 -7.55 12.26 19.54
CA ILE A 271 -8.97 12.43 19.21
C ILE A 271 -9.14 12.28 17.70
N HIS A 272 -9.96 11.34 17.27
CA HIS A 272 -10.39 11.22 15.89
C HIS A 272 -11.25 12.41 15.49
N ASP A 273 -11.02 12.96 14.30
CA ASP A 273 -11.97 13.91 13.73
C ASP A 273 -13.05 13.19 12.89
N ASN A 274 -14.08 13.95 12.53
CA ASN A 274 -15.21 13.44 11.78
C ASN A 274 -15.19 13.90 10.31
N ASN A 275 -14.07 14.46 9.84
CA ASN A 275 -13.96 15.00 8.50
C ASN A 275 -13.47 13.93 7.54
N ALA A 276 -14.27 13.59 6.55
CA ALA A 276 -13.83 12.79 5.43
C ALA A 276 -12.98 13.65 4.48
N SER A 277 -11.85 13.13 4.03
CA SER A 277 -10.85 13.90 3.25
C SER A 277 -11.08 13.83 1.74
N TRP A 278 -11.77 12.81 1.24
CA TRP A 278 -12.08 12.63 -0.18
C TRP A 278 -13.37 11.83 -0.39
N ALA A 279 -13.90 11.87 -1.61
CA ALA A 279 -15.12 11.18 -2.00
C ALA A 279 -14.81 9.96 -2.86
N ASN A 280 -15.50 8.85 -2.60
CA ASN A 280 -15.37 7.64 -3.42
C ASN A 280 -16.71 6.92 -3.59
N GLY A 281 -17.27 6.98 -4.81
CA GLY A 281 -18.55 6.37 -5.15
C GLY A 281 -18.57 4.84 -5.12
N GLY A 282 -17.41 4.18 -5.09
CA GLY A 282 -17.29 2.73 -4.91
C GLY A 282 -17.70 2.28 -3.49
N TYR A 283 -17.63 3.20 -2.51
CA TYR A 283 -18.03 2.97 -1.12
C TYR A 283 -19.43 3.55 -0.89
N SER A 284 -20.40 2.94 -1.55
CA SER A 284 -21.77 3.47 -1.66
C SER A 284 -22.59 3.43 -0.37
N LEU A 285 -22.14 2.71 0.66
CA LEU A 285 -22.88 2.59 1.93
C LEU A 285 -22.87 3.88 2.76
N ASP A 286 -21.91 4.77 2.50
CA ASP A 286 -21.77 6.03 3.22
C ASP A 286 -21.60 7.26 2.31
N LEU A 287 -21.73 7.09 0.99
CA LEU A 287 -21.60 8.16 0.02
C LEU A 287 -22.90 8.96 -0.12
N ALA A 288 -22.85 10.24 0.25
CA ALA A 288 -23.86 11.22 -0.14
C ALA A 288 -23.34 12.04 -1.35
N PRO A 289 -24.15 12.24 -2.41
CA PRO A 289 -23.71 13.01 -3.57
C PRO A 289 -23.23 14.42 -3.20
N GLY A 290 -22.01 14.76 -3.65
CA GLY A 290 -21.41 16.07 -3.38
C GLY A 290 -20.69 16.18 -2.03
N GLU A 291 -20.63 15.12 -1.25
CA GLU A 291 -19.92 15.09 0.03
C GLU A 291 -18.78 14.06 0.02
N ASN A 292 -17.78 14.30 0.85
CA ASN A 292 -16.71 13.33 1.09
C ASN A 292 -17.20 12.23 2.02
N ASN A 293 -16.75 11.00 1.78
CA ASN A 293 -17.11 9.83 2.58
C ASN A 293 -15.91 9.01 3.07
N MET A 294 -14.69 9.32 2.61
CA MET A 294 -13.51 8.57 3.02
C MET A 294 -12.76 9.33 4.10
N ASN A 295 -12.80 8.80 5.35
CA ASN A 295 -12.11 9.38 6.50
C ASN A 295 -10.86 8.55 6.82
N GLU A 296 -9.69 9.06 6.42
CA GLU A 296 -8.43 8.31 6.52
C GLU A 296 -7.96 8.06 7.96
N GLU A 297 -8.42 8.81 8.93
CA GLU A 297 -8.09 8.56 10.33
C GLU A 297 -8.66 7.26 10.86
N TRP A 298 -9.77 6.79 10.27
CA TRP A 298 -10.52 5.61 10.69
C TRP A 298 -10.22 4.35 9.89
N PHE A 299 -9.14 4.33 9.12
CA PHE A 299 -8.80 3.19 8.28
C PHE A 299 -8.21 1.98 9.04
N GLY A 300 -7.90 2.13 10.33
CA GLY A 300 -7.35 1.02 11.12
C GLY A 300 -8.32 -0.15 11.26
N ILE A 301 -7.82 -1.37 11.08
CA ILE A 301 -8.54 -2.58 11.52
C ILE A 301 -8.53 -2.70 13.04
N CYS A 302 -7.61 -1.99 13.70
CA CYS A 302 -7.61 -1.73 15.13
C CYS A 302 -7.82 -0.23 15.37
N ALA A 303 -8.79 0.12 16.20
CA ALA A 303 -8.92 1.48 16.70
C ALA A 303 -7.75 1.79 17.64
N LYS A 304 -7.31 3.04 17.61
CA LYS A 304 -6.22 3.53 18.45
C LYS A 304 -6.81 4.34 19.61
N GLY A 305 -6.62 3.84 20.81
CA GLY A 305 -7.04 4.51 22.03
C GLY A 305 -5.92 5.39 22.64
N PRO A 306 -6.12 5.87 23.88
CA PRO A 306 -5.16 6.75 24.51
C PRO A 306 -3.83 6.05 24.78
N THR A 307 -2.77 6.85 24.88
CA THR A 307 -1.44 6.38 25.27
C THR A 307 -1.36 6.05 26.76
N ASN A 308 -0.60 5.01 27.08
CA ASN A 308 -0.21 4.72 28.45
C ASN A 308 0.98 5.60 28.91
N THR A 309 1.45 5.40 30.12
CA THR A 309 2.58 6.15 30.70
C THR A 309 3.92 5.96 29.95
N ARG A 310 4.01 4.97 29.07
CA ARG A 310 5.18 4.72 28.22
C ARG A 310 5.04 5.29 26.82
N GLY A 311 3.94 5.96 26.52
CA GLY A 311 3.64 6.51 25.21
C GLY A 311 3.15 5.47 24.19
N LEU A 312 2.74 4.29 24.64
CA LEU A 312 2.18 3.24 23.77
C LEU A 312 0.67 3.38 23.71
N TYR A 313 0.12 3.34 22.51
CA TYR A 313 -1.32 3.35 22.29
C TYR A 313 -1.97 2.03 22.70
N THR A 314 -3.15 2.11 23.28
CA THR A 314 -4.03 0.96 23.43
C THR A 314 -4.70 0.67 22.10
N LEU A 315 -4.62 -0.56 21.63
CA LEU A 315 -5.23 -0.98 20.37
C LEU A 315 -6.50 -1.81 20.64
N TYR A 316 -7.56 -1.47 19.94
CA TYR A 316 -8.86 -2.14 20.03
C TYR A 316 -9.23 -2.74 18.68
N PRO A 317 -9.11 -4.09 18.50
CA PRO A 317 -9.53 -4.74 17.27
C PRO A 317 -11.00 -4.45 16.93
N ARG A 318 -11.24 -4.01 15.69
CA ARG A 318 -12.58 -3.82 15.14
C ARG A 318 -13.13 -5.11 14.52
N ALA A 319 -14.38 -5.10 14.10
CA ALA A 319 -15.01 -6.22 13.41
C ALA A 319 -14.20 -6.70 12.19
N ALA A 320 -13.56 -5.78 11.45
CA ALA A 320 -12.69 -6.11 10.33
C ALA A 320 -11.49 -6.98 10.71
N TYR A 321 -10.91 -6.78 11.89
CA TYR A 321 -9.82 -7.63 12.40
C TYR A 321 -10.25 -9.09 12.49
N TYR A 322 -11.41 -9.35 13.07
CA TYR A 322 -11.92 -10.72 13.26
C TYR A 322 -12.38 -11.35 11.94
N ALA A 323 -13.01 -10.56 11.09
CA ALA A 323 -13.43 -11.01 9.75
C ALA A 323 -12.23 -11.40 8.88
N LEU A 324 -11.18 -10.56 8.85
CA LEU A 324 -9.94 -10.87 8.14
C LEU A 324 -9.17 -12.03 8.77
N LYS A 325 -9.21 -12.19 10.08
CA LYS A 325 -8.66 -13.37 10.75
C LYS A 325 -9.27 -14.67 10.20
N THR A 326 -10.56 -14.68 9.94
CA THR A 326 -11.23 -15.82 9.31
C THR A 326 -10.81 -15.97 7.84
N ALA A 327 -10.80 -14.89 7.08
CA ALA A 327 -10.39 -14.90 5.67
C ALA A 327 -8.94 -15.37 5.47
N HIS A 328 -8.02 -15.00 6.36
CA HIS A 328 -6.61 -15.41 6.30
C HIS A 328 -6.39 -16.91 6.53
N GLN A 329 -7.37 -17.63 7.05
CA GLN A 329 -7.29 -19.09 7.20
C GLN A 329 -7.65 -19.84 5.92
N LEU A 330 -8.25 -19.18 4.95
CA LEU A 330 -8.63 -19.77 3.68
C LEU A 330 -7.39 -20.00 2.81
N ASN A 331 -7.32 -21.19 2.23
CA ASN A 331 -6.25 -21.56 1.30
C ASN A 331 -6.86 -21.84 -0.08
N PRO A 332 -6.61 -21.03 -1.11
CA PRO A 332 -7.17 -21.23 -2.44
C PRO A 332 -6.68 -22.52 -3.10
N TYR A 333 -5.59 -23.10 -2.61
CA TYR A 333 -4.97 -24.31 -3.17
C TYR A 333 -5.38 -25.59 -2.43
N GLU A 334 -6.29 -25.50 -1.47
CA GLU A 334 -6.81 -26.68 -0.75
C GLU A 334 -7.91 -27.36 -1.57
N GLU A 335 -7.64 -28.59 -2.00
CA GLU A 335 -8.56 -29.35 -2.84
C GLU A 335 -9.83 -29.76 -2.09
N GLY A 336 -10.99 -29.62 -2.75
CA GLY A 336 -12.28 -30.09 -2.24
C GLY A 336 -12.92 -29.18 -1.18
N VAL A 337 -12.32 -28.02 -0.87
CA VAL A 337 -12.89 -27.04 0.04
C VAL A 337 -13.51 -25.89 -0.75
N THR A 338 -14.80 -25.64 -0.49
CA THR A 338 -15.44 -24.41 -0.97
C THR A 338 -15.30 -23.37 0.15
N PRO A 339 -14.61 -22.25 -0.09
CA PRO A 339 -14.43 -21.25 0.96
C PRO A 339 -15.77 -20.57 1.30
N GLU A 340 -16.01 -20.43 2.60
CA GLU A 340 -17.08 -19.59 3.14
C GLU A 340 -16.44 -18.28 3.63
N PHE A 341 -16.86 -17.18 3.04
CA PHE A 341 -16.43 -15.83 3.39
C PHE A 341 -17.43 -15.14 4.30
#